data_749264e16b4630b6a72b7c03af262e90
#
_entry.id   749264e16b4630b6a72b7c03af262e90
#
_cell.length_a   1.000
_cell.length_b   1.000
_cell.length_c   1.000
_cell.angle_alpha   90.00
_cell.angle_beta   90.00
_cell.angle_gamma   90.00
#
_symmetry.space_group_name_H-M   'P 1'
#
loop_
_entity.id
_entity.type
_entity.pdbx_description
1 polymer ?
#
loop_
_entity_poly.entity_id
_entity_poly.type
_entity_poly.pdbx_seq_one_letter_code
_entity_poly.pdbx_strand_id
1 'polypeptide(L)'
;MDGTQLQAWASLKSFKRRGVPPANPRDDPGNPTVNFRGEKRSNKTHESTTDPDAQLYKKADGQKSVLAYLGHLLQENRYGLIVNVCATAATGTAEREAAVIMLGPRQRRRRTLGGDKNYDVPSFVETTRDLNVTPHVAQKVQFTAIDGRTTCHPGYTTYGRQD
;
A
#
# COMPACT_ATOMS: atom_id res chain seq x y z
N MET A 1 2.99 8.01 -8.63
CA MET A 1 2.48 7.83 -7.26
C MET A 1 3.29 6.75 -6.58
N ASP A 2 3.68 6.92 -5.33
CA ASP A 2 4.50 5.97 -4.58
C ASP A 2 4.04 5.95 -3.11
N GLY A 3 4.12 4.79 -2.47
CA GLY A 3 3.76 4.59 -1.07
C GLY A 3 5.02 4.62 -0.19
N THR A 4 5.01 5.45 0.84
CA THR A 4 6.08 5.53 1.83
C THR A 4 5.68 4.81 3.10
N GLN A 5 6.56 3.94 3.60
CA GLN A 5 6.36 3.27 4.88
C GLN A 5 6.50 4.25 6.04
N LEU A 6 5.47 4.38 6.85
CA LEU A 6 5.44 5.16 8.08
C LEU A 6 5.45 4.20 9.27
N GLN A 7 6.56 4.14 9.98
CA GLN A 7 6.67 3.26 11.14
C GLN A 7 5.74 3.74 12.26
N ALA A 8 4.92 2.85 12.78
CA ALA A 8 4.06 3.13 13.92
C ALA A 8 4.89 3.29 15.20
N TRP A 9 4.41 4.10 16.12
CA TRP A 9 5.00 4.26 17.45
C TRP A 9 4.62 3.08 18.37
N ALA A 10 4.77 1.87 17.84
CA ALA A 10 4.42 0.62 18.53
C ALA A 10 5.56 -0.39 18.42
N SER A 11 5.90 -1.00 19.54
CA SER A 11 6.93 -2.04 19.59
C SER A 11 6.37 -3.35 19.05
N LEU A 12 7.22 -4.17 18.39
CA LEU A 12 6.87 -5.56 18.04
C LEU A 12 6.55 -6.43 19.27
N LYS A 13 6.93 -6.00 20.49
CA LYS A 13 6.54 -6.66 21.74
C LYS A 13 5.05 -6.51 22.02
N SER A 14 4.42 -5.44 21.53
CA SER A 14 2.97 -5.24 21.64
C SER A 14 2.16 -6.08 20.64
N PHE A 15 2.81 -6.72 19.65
CA PHE A 15 2.14 -7.50 18.61
C PHE A 15 1.80 -8.89 19.18
N LYS A 16 0.59 -9.01 19.73
CA LYS A 16 0.08 -10.18 20.44
C LYS A 16 -1.07 -10.84 19.70
N ARG A 17 -1.35 -12.08 20.05
CA ARG A 17 -2.45 -12.84 19.45
C ARG A 17 -3.80 -12.17 19.77
N ARG A 18 -4.67 -12.06 18.78
CA ARG A 18 -6.01 -11.49 18.94
C ARG A 18 -6.85 -12.30 19.89
N GLY A 19 -7.65 -11.65 20.73
CA GLY A 19 -8.56 -12.31 21.66
C GLY A 19 -7.90 -12.95 22.89
N VAL A 20 -6.59 -12.79 23.09
CA VAL A 20 -5.92 -13.20 24.31
C VAL A 20 -5.88 -12.00 25.26
N PRO A 21 -6.53 -12.06 26.44
CA PRO A 21 -6.47 -10.97 27.39
C PRO A 21 -4.99 -10.70 27.77
N PRO A 22 -4.62 -9.44 28.06
CA PRO A 22 -3.27 -9.12 28.50
C PRO A 22 -2.97 -9.93 29.78
N ALA A 23 -1.81 -10.57 29.81
CA ALA A 23 -1.37 -11.26 31.02
C ALA A 23 -1.32 -10.27 32.18
N ASN A 24 -1.78 -10.71 33.36
CA ASN A 24 -1.74 -9.87 34.54
C ASN A 24 -0.27 -9.45 34.79
N PRO A 25 0.03 -8.13 34.92
CA PRO A 25 1.40 -7.67 35.14
C PRO A 25 2.06 -8.28 36.38
N ARG A 26 1.29 -8.80 37.34
CA ARG A 26 1.80 -9.49 38.52
C ARG A 26 2.28 -10.92 38.21
N ASP A 27 1.80 -11.52 37.14
CA ASP A 27 2.14 -12.86 36.70
C ASP A 27 3.16 -12.84 35.54
N ASP A 28 3.65 -11.66 35.18
CA ASP A 28 4.70 -11.53 34.16
C ASP A 28 6.03 -12.01 34.74
N PRO A 29 6.54 -13.17 34.29
CA PRO A 29 7.81 -13.73 34.80
C PRO A 29 9.05 -12.93 34.35
N GLY A 30 8.86 -11.65 33.95
CA GLY A 30 9.95 -10.79 33.50
C GLY A 30 10.63 -11.32 32.24
N ASN A 31 10.10 -10.96 31.09
CA ASN A 31 10.61 -11.36 29.78
C ASN A 31 10.46 -12.86 29.47
N PRO A 32 9.21 -13.39 29.39
CA PRO A 32 9.04 -14.75 28.92
C PRO A 32 9.75 -14.85 27.57
N THR A 33 10.59 -15.82 27.42
CA THR A 33 11.19 -16.19 26.15
C THR A 33 10.05 -16.56 25.21
N VAL A 34 9.46 -15.52 24.61
CA VAL A 34 8.47 -15.71 23.55
C VAL A 34 9.20 -16.44 22.46
N ASN A 35 8.90 -17.72 22.33
CA ASN A 35 9.54 -18.56 21.34
C ASN A 35 9.10 -18.08 19.95
N PHE A 36 9.79 -17.06 19.44
CA PHE A 36 9.57 -16.52 18.10
C PHE A 36 9.84 -17.56 17.00
N ARG A 37 10.41 -18.70 17.31
CA ARG A 37 10.82 -19.73 16.35
C ARG A 37 9.72 -20.71 15.96
N GLY A 38 8.60 -20.75 16.67
CA GLY A 38 7.51 -21.71 16.41
C GLY A 38 6.22 -21.13 15.88
N GLU A 39 5.95 -19.82 16.06
CA GLU A 39 4.67 -19.22 15.68
C GLU A 39 4.80 -18.21 14.52
N LYS A 40 4.16 -18.53 13.39
CA LYS A 40 4.07 -17.60 12.25
C LYS A 40 3.10 -16.49 12.60
N ARG A 41 3.60 -15.31 12.93
CA ARG A 41 2.81 -14.12 13.22
C ARG A 41 2.32 -13.48 11.93
N SER A 42 1.05 -13.10 11.90
CA SER A 42 0.42 -12.45 10.76
C SER A 42 -0.62 -11.44 11.25
N ASN A 43 -0.96 -10.45 10.44
CA ASN A 43 -2.01 -9.47 10.73
C ASN A 43 -3.41 -10.10 10.91
N LYS A 44 -3.60 -11.35 10.44
CA LYS A 44 -4.85 -12.11 10.65
C LYS A 44 -4.97 -12.67 12.06
N THR A 45 -3.85 -13.03 12.66
CA THR A 45 -3.81 -13.75 13.96
C THR A 45 -3.33 -12.87 15.10
N HIS A 46 -2.63 -11.78 14.80
CA HIS A 46 -2.02 -10.89 15.79
C HIS A 46 -2.39 -9.44 15.51
N GLU A 47 -2.39 -8.63 16.55
CA GLU A 47 -2.56 -7.18 16.50
C GLU A 47 -1.67 -6.52 17.55
N SER A 48 -1.36 -5.24 17.35
CA SER A 48 -0.64 -4.48 18.36
C SER A 48 -1.60 -4.05 19.48
N THR A 49 -1.22 -4.28 20.71
CA THR A 49 -1.98 -3.80 21.89
C THR A 49 -1.77 -2.31 22.14
N THR A 50 -0.73 -1.71 21.57
CA THR A 50 -0.44 -0.27 21.68
C THR A 50 -1.10 0.53 20.57
N ASP A 51 -1.12 -0.02 19.35
CA ASP A 51 -1.67 0.61 18.16
C ASP A 51 -2.34 -0.47 17.29
N PRO A 52 -3.63 -0.78 17.52
CA PRO A 52 -4.34 -1.88 16.86
C PRO A 52 -4.47 -1.74 15.35
N ASP A 53 -4.44 -0.51 14.83
CA ASP A 53 -4.57 -0.23 13.39
C ASP A 53 -3.26 -0.40 12.64
N ALA A 54 -2.11 -0.39 13.35
CA ALA A 54 -0.81 -0.61 12.75
C ALA A 54 -0.66 -2.06 12.28
N GLN A 55 -0.24 -2.25 11.04
CA GLN A 55 -0.07 -3.57 10.45
C GLN A 55 1.40 -3.98 10.41
N LEU A 56 1.66 -5.27 10.65
CA LEU A 56 2.98 -5.83 10.40
C LEU A 56 3.28 -5.79 8.90
N TYR A 57 4.24 -5.00 8.50
CA TYR A 57 4.58 -4.75 7.11
C TYR A 57 6.08 -4.93 6.84
N LYS A 58 6.39 -5.42 5.65
CA LYS A 58 7.74 -5.63 5.14
C LYS A 58 7.85 -4.98 3.77
N LYS A 59 8.70 -3.98 3.63
CA LYS A 59 8.83 -3.21 2.38
C LYS A 59 9.43 -4.03 1.23
N ALA A 60 10.41 -4.89 1.52
CA ALA A 60 11.08 -5.72 0.53
C ALA A 60 11.58 -7.02 1.16
N ASP A 61 11.85 -8.02 0.31
CA ASP A 61 12.45 -9.26 0.77
C ASP A 61 13.84 -9.01 1.40
N GLY A 62 14.12 -9.74 2.50
CA GLY A 62 15.34 -9.53 3.29
C GLY A 62 15.24 -8.40 4.32
N GLN A 63 14.27 -7.48 4.23
CA GLN A 63 14.08 -6.43 5.22
C GLN A 63 13.32 -6.90 6.46
N LYS A 64 13.53 -6.20 7.57
CA LYS A 64 12.83 -6.45 8.83
C LYS A 64 11.37 -6.01 8.72
N SER A 65 10.47 -6.85 9.20
CA SER A 65 9.06 -6.47 9.36
C SER A 65 8.92 -5.52 10.55
N VAL A 66 8.11 -4.48 10.37
CA VAL A 66 7.79 -3.49 11.41
C VAL A 66 6.28 -3.22 11.42
N LEU A 67 5.77 -2.73 12.54
CA LEU A 67 4.42 -2.19 12.60
C LEU A 67 4.41 -0.84 11.92
N ALA A 68 3.54 -0.68 10.91
CA ALA A 68 3.57 0.48 10.04
C ALA A 68 2.21 0.80 9.43
N TYR A 69 2.13 2.03 8.95
CA TYR A 69 1.15 2.55 7.99
C TYR A 69 1.85 2.81 6.65
N LEU A 70 1.06 3.06 5.62
CA LEU A 70 1.56 3.58 4.34
C LEU A 70 1.06 5.01 4.12
N GLY A 71 1.99 5.92 3.88
CA GLY A 71 1.71 7.28 3.44
C GLY A 71 1.74 7.36 1.92
N HIS A 72 0.73 7.97 1.32
CA HIS A 72 0.56 8.08 -0.12
C HIS A 72 0.50 9.55 -0.52
N LEU A 73 1.19 9.87 -1.62
CA LEU A 73 1.22 11.20 -2.20
C LEU A 73 0.72 11.14 -3.64
N LEU A 74 -0.24 11.97 -3.98
CA LEU A 74 -0.63 12.25 -5.36
C LEU A 74 -0.02 13.57 -5.77
N GLN A 75 0.87 13.54 -6.77
CA GLN A 75 1.62 14.68 -7.23
C GLN A 75 1.24 15.03 -8.67
N GLU A 76 1.09 16.29 -8.96
CA GLU A 76 0.91 16.80 -10.31
C GLU A 76 2.27 16.81 -11.04
N ASN A 77 2.30 16.31 -12.28
CA ASN A 77 3.55 16.04 -12.99
C ASN A 77 4.24 17.29 -13.57
N ARG A 78 3.50 18.36 -13.86
CA ARG A 78 4.05 19.54 -14.54
C ARG A 78 4.93 20.39 -13.62
N TYR A 79 4.48 20.64 -12.39
CA TYR A 79 5.15 21.53 -11.44
C TYR A 79 5.59 20.82 -10.16
N GLY A 80 5.29 19.53 -10.05
CA GLY A 80 5.64 18.75 -8.86
C GLY A 80 4.79 19.07 -7.62
N LEU A 81 3.64 19.70 -7.78
CA LEU A 81 2.78 20.07 -6.66
C LEU A 81 2.06 18.86 -6.08
N ILE A 82 2.03 18.77 -4.76
CA ILE A 82 1.24 17.76 -4.06
C ILE A 82 -0.23 18.15 -4.15
N VAL A 83 -1.03 17.28 -4.78
CA VAL A 83 -2.46 17.49 -5.00
C VAL A 83 -3.29 16.88 -3.88
N ASN A 84 -2.87 15.72 -3.39
CA ASN A 84 -3.57 15.01 -2.33
C ASN A 84 -2.61 14.11 -1.54
N VAL A 85 -2.95 13.85 -0.28
CA VAL A 85 -2.19 13.02 0.66
C VAL A 85 -3.17 12.15 1.42
N CYS A 86 -2.84 10.89 1.64
CA CYS A 86 -3.55 10.07 2.59
C CYS A 86 -2.63 9.05 3.28
N ALA A 87 -3.05 8.57 4.43
CA ALA A 87 -2.41 7.46 5.12
C ALA A 87 -3.39 6.29 5.20
N THR A 88 -2.88 5.08 5.06
CA THR A 88 -3.67 3.84 5.13
C THR A 88 -2.99 2.79 6.00
N ALA A 89 -3.73 1.79 6.44
CA ALA A 89 -3.13 0.59 6.98
C ALA A 89 -2.20 -0.06 5.93
N ALA A 90 -1.09 -0.63 6.36
CA ALA A 90 -0.09 -1.21 5.47
C ALA A 90 -0.54 -2.59 4.95
N THR A 91 -1.38 -2.60 3.93
CA THR A 91 -1.85 -3.81 3.23
C THR A 91 -1.19 -3.94 1.85
N GLY A 92 -1.26 -5.13 1.24
CA GLY A 92 -0.74 -5.35 -0.12
C GLY A 92 -1.53 -4.65 -1.23
N THR A 93 -2.72 -4.11 -0.93
CA THR A 93 -3.60 -3.40 -1.89
C THR A 93 -3.69 -1.90 -1.62
N ALA A 94 -3.18 -1.45 -0.48
CA ALA A 94 -3.36 -0.10 0.04
C ALA A 94 -2.95 1.01 -0.95
N GLU A 95 -1.87 0.83 -1.70
CA GLU A 95 -1.41 1.81 -2.69
C GLU A 95 -2.45 2.05 -3.79
N ARG A 96 -3.05 0.98 -4.31
CA ARG A 96 -4.06 1.07 -5.37
C ARG A 96 -5.37 1.67 -4.86
N GLU A 97 -5.79 1.26 -3.66
CA GLU A 97 -6.97 1.80 -2.99
C GLU A 97 -6.81 3.29 -2.69
N ALA A 98 -5.68 3.67 -2.13
CA ALA A 98 -5.32 5.07 -1.87
C ALA A 98 -5.30 5.91 -3.15
N ALA A 99 -4.77 5.37 -4.25
CA ALA A 99 -4.76 6.05 -5.54
C ALA A 99 -6.18 6.39 -6.00
N VAL A 100 -7.09 5.43 -5.94
CA VAL A 100 -8.50 5.64 -6.32
C VAL A 100 -9.18 6.68 -5.42
N ILE A 101 -8.97 6.59 -4.10
CA ILE A 101 -9.50 7.55 -3.12
C ILE A 101 -9.00 8.97 -3.42
N MET A 102 -7.70 9.13 -3.64
CA MET A 102 -7.07 10.43 -3.88
C MET A 102 -7.44 11.05 -5.22
N LEU A 103 -7.77 10.24 -6.24
CA LEU A 103 -8.30 10.73 -7.51
C LEU A 103 -9.66 11.41 -7.34
N GLY A 104 -10.41 11.04 -6.31
CA GLY A 104 -11.74 11.57 -6.03
C GLY A 104 -12.78 11.17 -7.07
N PRO A 105 -13.93 11.87 -7.10
CA PRO A 105 -15.03 11.50 -7.99
C PRO A 105 -14.68 11.76 -9.48
N ARG A 106 -15.44 11.09 -10.35
CA ARG A 106 -15.30 11.24 -11.80
C ARG A 106 -15.39 12.70 -12.22
N GLN A 107 -14.38 13.16 -12.97
CA GLN A 107 -14.31 14.50 -13.51
C GLN A 107 -14.74 14.53 -14.98
N ARG A 108 -15.27 15.68 -15.45
CA ARG A 108 -15.60 15.87 -16.86
C ARG A 108 -14.36 15.82 -17.76
N ARG A 109 -13.27 16.46 -17.31
CA ARG A 109 -12.00 16.51 -18.03
C ARG A 109 -11.22 15.23 -17.85
N ARG A 110 -10.79 14.61 -18.94
CA ARG A 110 -9.91 13.44 -18.90
C ARG A 110 -8.58 13.81 -18.24
N ARG A 111 -8.11 12.95 -17.37
CA ARG A 111 -6.81 13.04 -16.69
C ARG A 111 -5.98 11.80 -17.01
N THR A 112 -4.69 11.84 -16.75
CA THR A 112 -3.79 10.71 -16.81
C THR A 112 -3.20 10.47 -15.44
N LEU A 113 -2.98 9.20 -15.07
CA LEU A 113 -2.32 8.80 -13.83
C LEU A 113 -1.11 7.94 -14.17
N GLY A 114 0.08 8.42 -13.82
CA GLY A 114 1.33 7.66 -13.90
C GLY A 114 1.50 6.75 -12.68
N GLY A 115 1.95 5.52 -12.89
CA GLY A 115 2.24 4.55 -11.84
C GLY A 115 3.17 3.44 -12.32
N ASP A 116 3.72 2.69 -11.38
CA ASP A 116 4.57 1.53 -11.67
C ASP A 116 3.75 0.31 -12.12
N LYS A 117 4.43 -0.79 -12.44
CA LYS A 117 3.80 -2.04 -12.89
C LYS A 117 2.89 -2.72 -11.85
N ASN A 118 2.96 -2.34 -10.55
CA ASN A 118 2.10 -2.90 -9.51
C ASN A 118 0.66 -2.42 -9.65
N TYR A 119 0.44 -1.31 -10.37
CA TYR A 119 -0.88 -0.79 -10.70
C TYR A 119 -1.50 -1.45 -11.95
N ASP A 120 -0.74 -2.27 -12.69
CA ASP A 120 -1.26 -3.02 -13.85
C ASP A 120 -2.05 -4.24 -13.38
N VAL A 121 -3.26 -3.98 -12.90
CA VAL A 121 -4.25 -5.01 -12.51
C VAL A 121 -5.64 -4.62 -13.04
N PRO A 122 -6.48 -5.59 -13.47
CA PRO A 122 -7.75 -5.30 -14.11
C PRO A 122 -8.64 -4.36 -13.31
N SER A 123 -8.84 -4.65 -12.03
CA SER A 123 -9.71 -3.85 -11.16
C SER A 123 -9.28 -2.39 -11.06
N PHE A 124 -7.98 -2.12 -10.96
CA PHE A 124 -7.46 -0.75 -10.89
C PHE A 124 -7.62 -0.02 -12.23
N VAL A 125 -7.29 -0.70 -13.34
CA VAL A 125 -7.39 -0.13 -14.70
C VAL A 125 -8.83 0.22 -15.03
N GLU A 126 -9.79 -0.65 -14.73
CA GLU A 126 -11.22 -0.42 -14.92
C GLU A 126 -11.71 0.74 -14.06
N THR A 127 -11.46 0.70 -12.75
CA THR A 127 -11.88 1.76 -11.83
C THR A 127 -11.34 3.13 -12.24
N THR A 128 -10.07 3.24 -12.63
CA THR A 128 -9.50 4.52 -13.06
C THR A 128 -10.15 5.03 -14.35
N ARG A 129 -10.46 4.14 -15.30
CA ARG A 129 -11.18 4.50 -16.53
C ARG A 129 -12.60 5.01 -16.25
N ASP A 130 -13.31 4.39 -15.30
CA ASP A 130 -14.65 4.84 -14.87
C ASP A 130 -14.61 6.23 -14.25
N LEU A 131 -13.50 6.58 -13.59
CA LEU A 131 -13.24 7.93 -13.09
C LEU A 131 -12.80 8.94 -14.18
N ASN A 132 -12.82 8.54 -15.46
CA ASN A 132 -12.33 9.32 -16.60
C ASN A 132 -10.82 9.64 -16.50
N VAL A 133 -10.05 8.67 -15.97
CA VAL A 133 -8.60 8.74 -15.86
C VAL A 133 -7.97 7.65 -16.72
N THR A 134 -7.02 8.02 -17.56
CA THR A 134 -6.23 7.06 -18.34
C THR A 134 -5.04 6.59 -17.51
N PRO A 135 -4.94 5.30 -17.17
CA PRO A 135 -3.81 4.78 -16.41
C PRO A 135 -2.57 4.65 -17.31
N HIS A 136 -1.57 5.49 -17.11
CA HIS A 136 -0.25 5.38 -17.72
C HIS A 136 0.66 4.59 -16.77
N VAL A 137 0.42 3.29 -16.65
CA VAL A 137 1.20 2.40 -15.80
C VAL A 137 2.06 1.47 -16.65
N ALA A 138 3.23 1.10 -16.14
CA ALA A 138 4.13 0.18 -16.83
C ALA A 138 3.45 -1.20 -16.95
N GLN A 139 3.51 -1.79 -18.15
CA GLN A 139 2.90 -3.09 -18.42
C GLN A 139 3.67 -4.22 -17.72
N LYS A 140 2.92 -5.18 -17.19
CA LYS A 140 3.49 -6.47 -16.79
C LYS A 140 3.86 -7.28 -18.03
N VAL A 141 4.90 -8.09 -17.91
CA VAL A 141 5.32 -9.01 -18.98
C VAL A 141 4.23 -10.05 -19.28
N GLN A 142 3.49 -10.47 -18.24
CA GLN A 142 2.40 -11.43 -18.36
C GLN A 142 1.15 -10.89 -17.66
N PHE A 143 -0.03 -11.21 -18.21
CA PHE A 143 -1.34 -10.85 -17.63
C PHE A 143 -1.54 -9.35 -17.44
N THR A 144 -1.03 -8.52 -18.37
CA THR A 144 -1.27 -7.07 -18.37
C THR A 144 -2.75 -6.75 -18.57
N ALA A 145 -3.26 -5.79 -17.82
CA ALA A 145 -4.59 -5.19 -18.00
C ALA A 145 -4.56 -3.95 -18.93
N ILE A 146 -3.37 -3.49 -19.27
CA ILE A 146 -3.16 -2.35 -20.16
C ILE A 146 -3.33 -2.81 -21.62
N ASP A 147 -4.20 -2.13 -22.34
CA ASP A 147 -4.57 -2.42 -23.72
C ASP A 147 -4.39 -1.21 -24.65
N GLY A 148 -4.80 -1.33 -25.91
CA GLY A 148 -4.71 -0.28 -26.94
C GLY A 148 -5.37 1.04 -26.54
N ARG A 149 -6.36 1.04 -25.65
CA ARG A 149 -7.01 2.27 -25.14
C ARG A 149 -6.05 3.15 -24.32
N THR A 150 -5.00 2.56 -23.76
CA THR A 150 -3.94 3.27 -23.04
C THR A 150 -2.71 3.47 -23.93
N THR A 151 -2.27 2.43 -24.64
CA THR A 151 -1.01 2.45 -25.40
C THR A 151 -1.06 3.31 -26.65
N CYS A 152 -2.27 3.64 -27.17
CA CYS A 152 -2.44 4.57 -28.30
C CYS A 152 -2.11 6.04 -27.95
N HIS A 153 -2.00 6.38 -26.66
CA HIS A 153 -1.69 7.75 -26.27
C HIS A 153 -0.19 8.05 -26.43
N PRO A 154 0.17 9.16 -27.14
CA PRO A 154 1.58 9.51 -27.36
C PRO A 154 2.42 9.61 -26.09
N GLY A 155 1.82 10.09 -24.99
CA GLY A 155 2.48 10.18 -23.68
C GLY A 155 2.76 8.84 -23.00
N TYR A 156 2.12 7.75 -23.46
CA TYR A 156 2.33 6.44 -22.86
C TYR A 156 3.74 5.89 -23.15
N THR A 157 4.24 6.07 -24.36
CA THR A 157 5.58 5.59 -24.76
C THR A 157 6.71 6.23 -23.95
N THR A 158 6.47 7.41 -23.39
CA THR A 158 7.46 8.10 -22.54
C THR A 158 7.55 7.49 -21.13
N TYR A 159 6.47 6.88 -20.64
CA TYR A 159 6.39 6.29 -19.29
C TYR A 159 6.45 4.76 -19.28
N GLY A 160 6.11 4.10 -20.39
CA GLY A 160 5.97 2.64 -20.47
C GLY A 160 7.25 1.87 -20.77
N ARG A 161 8.34 2.55 -21.10
CA ARG A 161 9.67 1.95 -21.27
C ARG A 161 10.54 2.29 -20.08
N GLN A 162 10.38 1.56 -19.02
CA GLN A 162 11.45 1.35 -18.06
C GLN A 162 11.89 -0.11 -18.27
N ASP A 163 13.00 -0.24 -18.99
CA ASP A 163 13.73 -1.48 -19.16
C ASP A 163 14.16 -2.07 -17.82
#